data_505884cd6ed8c9813a3faf9d9c4d986b
#
_entry.id   505884cd6ed8c9813a3faf9d9c4d986b
#
_cell.length_a   1.000
_cell.length_b   1.000
_cell.length_c   1.000
_cell.angle_alpha   90.00
_cell.angle_beta   90.00
_cell.angle_gamma   90.00
#
_symmetry.space_group_name_H-M   'P 1'
#
loop_
_entity.id
_entity.type
_entity.pdbx_description
1 polymer ?
#
loop_
_entity_poly.entity_id
_entity_poly.type
_entity_poly.pdbx_seq_one_letter_code
_entity_poly.pdbx_strand_id
1 'polypeptide(L)'
;MKPVTLAACLLPLGGVLQGSAAVALQDQPALHQQSGTPCPQALATRVLESTSLVQAPSQPGAPGYADRLATTPLGWPRLQHWCVWIEPTLPATRSGPAAADAVQRRWQLAVISALQSWKTLVPLALVTDPGAAQVRIWRRLPPLARDGSGRPRASHGRALLRLVAVERHAGQWRLEPAVEVLIGPGQRAEALQATALHELGHAFGIWGHSDAPGDVMAPAPGPVPVLLPSKRDLSTLRWLYTQPTAFGGRFVPPQASAQPADP
;
A
#
# COMPACT_ATOMS: atom_id res chain seq x y z
N MET A 1 -41.12 74.41 4.29
CA MET A 1 -40.35 73.67 3.24
C MET A 1 -38.91 74.16 3.34
N LYS A 2 -38.04 73.33 3.88
CA LYS A 2 -36.57 73.61 4.01
C LYS A 2 -35.83 72.74 3.04
N PRO A 3 -34.86 73.25 2.26
CA PRO A 3 -34.06 72.44 1.34
C PRO A 3 -32.95 71.67 2.12
N VAL A 4 -32.75 70.42 1.79
CA VAL A 4 -31.68 69.54 2.29
C VAL A 4 -30.45 69.68 1.36
N THR A 5 -29.37 70.13 1.90
CA THR A 5 -28.10 70.32 1.19
C THR A 5 -27.34 68.94 1.21
N LEU A 6 -27.06 68.35 0.02
CA LEU A 6 -26.19 67.22 -0.13
C LEU A 6 -24.73 67.68 -0.15
N ALA A 7 -23.96 67.17 0.82
CA ALA A 7 -22.50 67.29 0.82
C ALA A 7 -21.87 66.08 0.08
N ALA A 8 -21.15 66.37 -1.01
CA ALA A 8 -20.37 65.33 -1.74
C ALA A 8 -19.02 65.14 -1.05
N CYS A 9 -18.78 63.93 -0.50
CA CYS A 9 -17.47 63.49 -0.04
C CYS A 9 -16.71 62.86 -1.20
N LEU A 10 -15.66 63.52 -1.65
CA LEU A 10 -14.62 62.97 -2.54
C LEU A 10 -13.69 62.12 -1.71
N LEU A 11 -13.63 60.78 -2.01
CA LEU A 11 -12.63 59.87 -1.50
C LEU A 11 -11.48 59.69 -2.53
N PRO A 12 -10.23 59.63 -2.08
CA PRO A 12 -9.10 59.47 -3.00
C PRO A 12 -8.98 58.01 -3.48
N LEU A 13 -8.72 57.83 -4.76
CA LEU A 13 -8.32 56.57 -5.40
C LEU A 13 -6.95 56.16 -4.89
N GLY A 14 -6.92 55.26 -3.89
CA GLY A 14 -5.74 54.55 -3.50
C GLY A 14 -5.51 53.32 -4.40
N GLY A 15 -4.44 53.32 -5.17
CA GLY A 15 -4.06 52.22 -6.01
C GLY A 15 -3.75 50.96 -5.18
N VAL A 16 -4.52 49.90 -5.46
CA VAL A 16 -4.22 48.57 -4.91
C VAL A 16 -3.16 47.91 -5.82
N LEU A 17 -1.93 47.85 -5.36
CA LEU A 17 -0.91 47.01 -5.92
C LEU A 17 -1.32 45.56 -5.67
N GLN A 18 -1.71 44.84 -6.72
CA GLN A 18 -1.90 43.41 -6.71
C GLN A 18 -0.54 42.74 -6.58
N GLY A 19 -0.14 42.47 -5.35
CA GLY A 19 0.95 41.54 -5.05
C GLY A 19 0.46 40.13 -5.33
N SER A 20 0.87 39.54 -6.46
CA SER A 20 0.76 38.11 -6.70
C SER A 20 1.57 37.37 -5.66
N ALA A 21 0.93 36.89 -4.60
CA ALA A 21 1.52 35.95 -3.68
C ALA A 21 1.73 34.62 -4.43
N ALA A 22 2.94 34.39 -4.91
CA ALA A 22 3.40 33.07 -5.28
C ALA A 22 3.37 32.23 -4.01
N VAL A 23 2.32 31.40 -3.85
CA VAL A 23 2.27 30.35 -2.84
C VAL A 23 3.41 29.39 -3.18
N ALA A 24 4.48 29.47 -2.42
CA ALA A 24 5.59 28.54 -2.48
C ALA A 24 5.04 27.14 -2.14
N LEU A 25 5.10 26.23 -3.10
CA LEU A 25 4.89 24.80 -2.92
C LEU A 25 6.09 24.21 -2.12
N GLN A 26 6.11 24.46 -0.84
CA GLN A 26 7.05 23.86 0.11
C GLN A 26 6.26 23.42 1.34
N ASP A 27 5.50 22.33 1.19
CA ASP A 27 5.12 21.47 2.31
C ASP A 27 4.60 20.16 1.74
N GLN A 28 5.52 19.35 1.20
CA GLN A 28 5.27 17.91 1.22
C GLN A 28 5.46 17.48 2.68
N PRO A 29 4.47 16.82 3.31
CA PRO A 29 4.71 16.23 4.62
C PRO A 29 5.83 15.22 4.44
N ALA A 30 7.03 15.57 4.85
CA ALA A 30 8.14 14.65 4.97
C ALA A 30 7.64 13.55 5.90
N LEU A 31 7.46 12.33 5.35
CA LEU A 31 7.29 11.14 6.15
C LEU A 31 8.58 11.02 6.97
N HIS A 32 8.56 11.58 8.17
CA HIS A 32 9.69 11.56 9.09
C HIS A 32 10.15 10.12 9.19
N GLN A 33 11.41 9.89 8.82
CA GLN A 33 12.13 8.67 9.15
C GLN A 33 12.13 8.57 10.68
N GLN A 34 11.14 7.88 11.22
CA GLN A 34 11.17 7.50 12.63
C GLN A 34 12.36 6.56 12.76
N SER A 35 13.19 6.80 13.77
CA SER A 35 14.27 5.93 14.25
C SER A 35 13.70 4.56 14.59
N GLY A 36 13.42 3.76 13.57
CA GLY A 36 12.76 2.48 13.60
C GLY A 36 13.73 1.38 13.19
N THR A 37 13.30 0.16 13.31
CA THR A 37 14.01 -1.03 12.87
C THR A 37 14.62 -0.80 11.48
N PRO A 38 15.93 -1.00 11.30
CA PRO A 38 16.57 -0.76 10.02
C PRO A 38 16.03 -1.70 8.94
N CYS A 39 15.94 -1.19 7.71
CA CYS A 39 15.57 -1.94 6.51
C CYS A 39 16.83 -2.27 5.68
N PRO A 40 17.63 -3.25 6.07
CA PRO A 40 18.84 -3.59 5.34
C PRO A 40 18.50 -4.21 3.98
N GLN A 41 19.34 -3.94 2.99
CA GLN A 41 19.25 -4.60 1.69
C GLN A 41 19.37 -6.12 1.80
N ALA A 42 18.70 -6.83 0.88
CA ALA A 42 18.93 -8.26 0.73
C ALA A 42 20.28 -8.49 0.06
N LEU A 43 21.14 -9.26 0.70
CA LEU A 43 22.40 -9.77 0.13
C LEU A 43 22.11 -10.90 -0.86
N ALA A 44 21.13 -11.75 -0.51
CA ALA A 44 20.65 -12.83 -1.35
C ALA A 44 19.15 -13.09 -1.09
N THR A 45 18.46 -13.58 -2.11
CA THR A 45 17.04 -13.96 -2.02
C THR A 45 16.81 -15.26 -2.78
N ARG A 46 16.09 -16.19 -2.16
CA ARG A 46 15.64 -17.43 -2.79
C ARG A 46 14.13 -17.51 -2.70
N VAL A 47 13.46 -17.63 -3.83
CA VAL A 47 12.01 -17.84 -3.88
C VAL A 47 11.72 -19.27 -3.47
N LEU A 48 10.75 -19.45 -2.57
CA LEU A 48 10.28 -20.77 -2.17
C LEU A 48 9.17 -21.20 -3.12
N GLU A 49 9.26 -22.42 -3.66
CA GLU A 49 8.39 -22.90 -4.75
C GLU A 49 6.91 -23.04 -4.35
N SER A 50 6.60 -23.19 -3.07
CA SER A 50 5.22 -23.38 -2.60
C SER A 50 4.68 -22.14 -1.89
N THR A 51 4.01 -21.27 -2.65
CA THR A 51 3.25 -20.13 -2.09
C THR A 51 1.75 -20.44 -2.13
N SER A 52 1.33 -21.57 -1.61
CA SER A 52 -0.09 -21.87 -1.54
C SER A 52 -0.70 -21.24 -0.31
N LEU A 53 -1.60 -20.28 -0.52
CA LEU A 53 -2.52 -19.83 0.52
C LEU A 53 -3.59 -20.90 0.72
N VAL A 54 -3.77 -21.35 1.95
CA VAL A 54 -4.80 -22.29 2.33
C VAL A 54 -5.76 -21.63 3.31
N GLN A 55 -7.02 -21.97 3.25
CA GLN A 55 -8.00 -21.47 4.23
C GLN A 55 -7.52 -21.80 5.63
N ALA A 56 -7.44 -20.82 6.50
CA ALA A 56 -7.06 -21.04 7.89
C ALA A 56 -8.10 -21.92 8.60
N PRO A 57 -7.68 -22.75 9.55
CA PRO A 57 -8.63 -23.48 10.39
C PRO A 57 -9.59 -22.51 11.08
N SER A 58 -10.87 -22.86 11.10
CA SER A 58 -11.88 -22.07 11.81
C SER A 58 -11.52 -21.96 13.28
N GLN A 59 -11.53 -20.73 13.80
CA GLN A 59 -11.29 -20.43 15.22
C GLN A 59 -12.59 -19.83 15.79
N PRO A 60 -13.38 -20.60 16.55
CA PRO A 60 -14.60 -20.08 17.16
C PRO A 60 -14.32 -18.83 18.01
N GLY A 61 -15.09 -17.77 17.76
CA GLY A 61 -14.92 -16.48 18.46
C GLY A 61 -13.82 -15.57 17.90
N ALA A 62 -13.20 -15.92 16.78
CA ALA A 62 -12.26 -15.02 16.10
C ALA A 62 -12.96 -13.72 15.66
N PRO A 63 -12.35 -12.54 15.90
CA PRO A 63 -13.02 -11.27 15.66
C PRO A 63 -13.07 -10.88 14.18
N GLY A 64 -14.04 -10.03 13.85
CA GLY A 64 -14.18 -9.44 12.53
C GLY A 64 -14.52 -10.47 11.45
N TYR A 65 -13.61 -10.74 10.56
CA TYR A 65 -13.67 -11.77 9.50
C TYR A 65 -12.42 -12.66 9.48
N ALA A 66 -11.81 -12.86 10.65
CA ALA A 66 -10.59 -13.66 10.80
C ALA A 66 -10.77 -15.12 10.35
N ASP A 67 -11.98 -15.67 10.46
CA ASP A 67 -12.38 -16.99 9.98
C ASP A 67 -12.35 -17.14 8.44
N ARG A 68 -12.27 -16.02 7.72
CA ARG A 68 -12.21 -15.96 6.26
C ARG A 68 -10.80 -15.78 5.70
N LEU A 69 -9.80 -15.72 6.58
CA LEU A 69 -8.45 -15.52 6.17
C LEU A 69 -7.78 -16.82 5.72
N ALA A 70 -6.86 -16.68 4.80
CA ALA A 70 -5.97 -17.74 4.37
C ALA A 70 -4.59 -17.53 5.01
N THR A 71 -3.90 -18.63 5.25
CA THR A 71 -2.53 -18.70 5.77
C THR A 71 -1.67 -19.55 4.84
N THR A 72 -0.40 -19.71 5.18
CA THR A 72 0.51 -20.62 4.47
C THR A 72 0.88 -21.79 5.36
N PRO A 73 1.46 -22.89 4.82
CA PRO A 73 1.99 -23.97 5.64
C PRO A 73 3.10 -23.51 6.62
N LEU A 74 3.72 -22.35 6.38
CA LEU A 74 4.74 -21.75 7.24
C LEU A 74 4.17 -20.71 8.22
N GLY A 75 2.85 -20.65 8.35
CA GLY A 75 2.13 -19.73 9.20
C GLY A 75 1.62 -18.46 8.46
N TRP A 76 1.26 -17.47 9.24
CA TRP A 76 0.68 -16.22 8.75
C TRP A 76 1.77 -15.34 8.10
N PRO A 77 1.63 -14.95 6.81
CA PRO A 77 2.66 -14.16 6.11
C PRO A 77 2.63 -12.70 6.57
N ARG A 78 3.08 -12.47 7.79
CA ARG A 78 3.17 -11.16 8.45
C ARG A 78 4.53 -10.93 9.09
N LEU A 79 4.92 -9.67 9.23
CA LEU A 79 6.14 -9.25 9.91
C LEU A 79 5.81 -8.27 11.04
N GLN A 80 6.69 -8.19 12.04
CA GLN A 80 6.57 -7.19 13.12
C GLN A 80 6.91 -5.78 12.64
N HIS A 81 7.69 -5.66 11.58
CA HIS A 81 8.07 -4.41 10.94
C HIS A 81 8.17 -4.64 9.43
N TRP A 82 7.65 -3.70 8.65
CA TRP A 82 7.62 -3.77 7.19
C TRP A 82 8.48 -2.67 6.56
N CYS A 83 9.25 -3.03 5.55
CA CYS A 83 9.94 -2.09 4.70
C CYS A 83 9.16 -1.98 3.39
N VAL A 84 8.71 -0.78 3.06
CA VAL A 84 7.82 -0.52 1.93
C VAL A 84 8.49 0.39 0.94
N TRP A 85 8.54 -0.04 -0.31
CA TRP A 85 9.00 0.77 -1.43
C TRP A 85 7.81 1.17 -2.31
N ILE A 86 7.82 2.42 -2.75
CA ILE A 86 6.83 2.97 -3.70
C ILE A 86 7.57 3.33 -4.97
N GLU A 87 7.05 2.92 -6.13
CA GLU A 87 7.59 3.34 -7.42
C GLU A 87 7.67 4.86 -7.50
N PRO A 88 8.87 5.44 -7.74
CA PRO A 88 9.04 6.88 -7.76
C PRO A 88 8.28 7.51 -8.93
N THR A 89 7.87 8.75 -8.75
CA THR A 89 7.39 9.56 -9.86
C THR A 89 8.58 9.99 -10.72
N LEU A 90 8.41 9.91 -12.04
CA LEU A 90 9.40 10.48 -12.93
C LEU A 90 9.42 12.00 -12.78
N PRO A 91 10.59 12.65 -12.87
CA PRO A 91 10.66 14.11 -12.89
C PRO A 91 9.78 14.66 -14.01
N ALA A 92 9.05 15.75 -13.70
CA ALA A 92 8.31 16.46 -14.73
C ALA A 92 9.28 16.91 -15.83
N THR A 93 9.12 16.39 -17.04
CA THR A 93 9.88 16.87 -18.18
C THR A 93 9.27 18.16 -18.67
N ARG A 94 10.08 19.16 -19.03
CA ARG A 94 9.58 20.45 -19.61
C ARG A 94 8.71 20.23 -20.85
N SER A 95 8.83 19.09 -21.50
CA SER A 95 8.11 18.70 -22.73
C SER A 95 7.01 17.67 -22.48
N GLY A 96 6.84 17.16 -21.25
CA GLY A 96 5.81 16.15 -20.93
C GLY A 96 4.42 16.77 -20.81
N PRO A 97 3.35 16.02 -21.14
CA PRO A 97 2.01 16.51 -20.97
C PRO A 97 1.69 16.71 -19.47
N ALA A 98 1.26 17.91 -19.07
CA ALA A 98 0.89 18.24 -17.69
C ALA A 98 -0.15 17.27 -17.09
N ALA A 99 -0.95 16.63 -17.93
CA ALA A 99 -1.91 15.60 -17.55
C ALA A 99 -1.22 14.32 -17.00
N ALA A 100 -0.09 13.91 -17.57
CA ALA A 100 0.66 12.76 -17.08
C ALA A 100 1.22 12.99 -15.66
N ASP A 101 1.74 14.18 -15.42
CA ASP A 101 2.24 14.59 -14.10
C ASP A 101 1.10 14.64 -13.07
N ALA A 102 -0.08 15.11 -13.45
CA ALA A 102 -1.24 15.13 -12.58
C ALA A 102 -1.71 13.72 -12.20
N VAL A 103 -1.68 12.77 -13.14
CA VAL A 103 -2.00 11.36 -12.89
C VAL A 103 -0.97 10.74 -11.93
N GLN A 104 0.32 10.98 -12.14
CA GLN A 104 1.37 10.48 -11.25
C GLN A 104 1.23 11.01 -9.82
N ARG A 105 1.05 12.33 -9.67
CA ARG A 105 0.85 12.96 -8.35
C ARG A 105 -0.39 12.43 -7.64
N ARG A 106 -1.52 12.31 -8.35
CA ARG A 106 -2.76 11.75 -7.79
C ARG A 106 -2.55 10.33 -7.28
N TRP A 107 -1.89 9.49 -8.07
CA TRP A 107 -1.57 8.12 -7.69
C TRP A 107 -0.70 8.08 -6.43
N GLN A 108 0.37 8.86 -6.40
CA GLN A 108 1.30 8.91 -5.26
C GLN A 108 0.60 9.37 -3.98
N LEU A 109 -0.20 10.43 -4.04
CA LEU A 109 -0.94 10.93 -2.89
C LEU A 109 -1.93 9.89 -2.34
N ALA A 110 -2.65 9.19 -3.22
CA ALA A 110 -3.59 8.15 -2.82
C ALA A 110 -2.90 6.98 -2.13
N VAL A 111 -1.76 6.52 -2.66
CA VAL A 111 -0.95 5.44 -2.04
C VAL A 111 -0.40 5.88 -0.69
N ILE A 112 0.14 7.10 -0.59
CA ILE A 112 0.65 7.64 0.68
C ILE A 112 -0.47 7.73 1.72
N SER A 113 -1.66 8.23 1.35
CA SER A 113 -2.81 8.31 2.26
C SER A 113 -3.24 6.93 2.77
N ALA A 114 -3.27 5.92 1.88
CA ALA A 114 -3.57 4.54 2.26
C ALA A 114 -2.51 3.96 3.22
N LEU A 115 -1.22 4.19 2.96
CA LEU A 115 -0.14 3.78 3.86
C LEU A 115 -0.23 4.46 5.22
N GLN A 116 -0.57 5.75 5.28
CA GLN A 116 -0.76 6.47 6.54
C GLN A 116 -1.87 5.86 7.38
N SER A 117 -2.97 5.41 6.76
CA SER A 117 -4.06 4.73 7.45
C SER A 117 -3.60 3.42 8.09
N TRP A 118 -2.79 2.62 7.40
CA TRP A 118 -2.24 1.38 7.94
C TRP A 118 -1.10 1.58 8.94
N LYS A 119 -0.29 2.64 8.79
CA LYS A 119 0.87 2.91 9.66
C LYS A 119 0.51 3.06 11.13
N THR A 120 -0.70 3.47 11.45
CA THR A 120 -1.19 3.55 12.83
C THR A 120 -1.36 2.18 13.50
N LEU A 121 -1.36 1.10 12.72
CA LEU A 121 -1.65 -0.26 13.12
C LEU A 121 -0.50 -1.22 12.88
N VAL A 122 0.28 -0.96 11.82
CA VAL A 122 1.36 -1.81 11.35
C VAL A 122 2.64 -1.00 11.35
N PRO A 123 3.66 -1.37 12.14
CA PRO A 123 4.96 -0.73 12.08
C PRO A 123 5.57 -0.87 10.69
N LEU A 124 5.81 0.24 10.01
CA LEU A 124 6.41 0.26 8.68
C LEU A 124 7.35 1.44 8.48
N ALA A 125 8.36 1.24 7.62
CA ALA A 125 9.26 2.28 7.14
C ALA A 125 9.24 2.33 5.61
N LEU A 126 9.31 3.55 5.06
CA LEU A 126 9.52 3.73 3.61
C LEU A 126 11.00 3.61 3.29
N VAL A 127 11.30 2.93 2.19
CA VAL A 127 12.65 2.78 1.67
C VAL A 127 12.74 3.30 0.24
N THR A 128 13.92 3.77 -0.15
CA THR A 128 14.19 4.24 -1.51
C THR A 128 14.67 3.12 -2.44
N ASP A 129 15.20 2.04 -1.86
CA ASP A 129 15.70 0.89 -2.59
C ASP A 129 14.70 -0.26 -2.54
N PRO A 130 14.20 -0.75 -3.68
CA PRO A 130 13.30 -1.89 -3.74
C PRO A 130 13.93 -3.20 -3.21
N GLY A 131 15.26 -3.33 -3.19
CA GLY A 131 15.98 -4.47 -2.64
C GLY A 131 15.88 -4.59 -1.12
N ALA A 132 15.58 -3.49 -0.43
CA ALA A 132 15.35 -3.47 1.01
C ALA A 132 13.90 -3.81 1.39
N ALA A 133 12.96 -3.72 0.45
CA ALA A 133 11.53 -3.78 0.72
C ALA A 133 10.95 -5.20 0.69
N GLN A 134 10.05 -5.49 1.64
CA GLN A 134 9.16 -6.64 1.57
C GLN A 134 7.89 -6.31 0.77
N VAL A 135 7.43 -5.06 0.78
CA VAL A 135 6.28 -4.61 0.00
C VAL A 135 6.75 -3.61 -1.05
N ARG A 136 6.48 -3.92 -2.33
CA ARG A 136 6.81 -3.05 -3.46
C ARG A 136 5.53 -2.62 -4.16
N ILE A 137 5.30 -1.32 -4.24
CA ILE A 137 4.07 -0.74 -4.80
C ILE A 137 4.36 -0.14 -6.17
N TRP A 138 3.71 -0.69 -7.19
CA TRP A 138 3.91 -0.36 -8.59
C TRP A 138 2.72 0.39 -9.18
N ARG A 139 2.98 1.43 -9.96
CA ARG A 139 1.99 2.20 -10.70
C ARG A 139 1.67 1.55 -12.05
N ARG A 140 1.02 0.40 -12.01
CA ARG A 140 0.63 -0.35 -13.21
C ARG A 140 -0.67 -1.12 -13.00
N LEU A 141 -1.38 -1.36 -14.10
CA LEU A 141 -2.55 -2.24 -14.06
C LEU A 141 -2.12 -3.69 -13.81
N PRO A 142 -2.86 -4.42 -12.96
CA PRO A 142 -2.68 -5.85 -12.84
C PRO A 142 -2.94 -6.57 -14.16
N PRO A 143 -2.26 -7.70 -14.43
CA PRO A 143 -2.64 -8.59 -15.53
C PRO A 143 -4.10 -9.04 -15.40
N LEU A 144 -4.75 -9.26 -16.54
CA LEU A 144 -6.11 -9.81 -16.53
C LEU A 144 -6.14 -11.16 -15.80
N ALA A 145 -7.01 -11.25 -14.82
CA ALA A 145 -7.33 -12.52 -14.19
C ALA A 145 -8.43 -13.23 -14.99
N ARG A 146 -8.54 -14.55 -14.83
CA ARG A 146 -9.70 -15.29 -15.31
C ARG A 146 -10.58 -15.66 -14.11
N ASP A 147 -11.90 -15.51 -14.24
CA ASP A 147 -12.84 -15.99 -13.24
C ASP A 147 -13.03 -17.51 -13.36
N GLY A 148 -13.82 -18.09 -12.45
CA GLY A 148 -14.09 -19.54 -12.44
C GLY A 148 -14.76 -20.08 -13.72
N SER A 149 -15.30 -19.20 -14.58
CA SER A 149 -15.83 -19.54 -15.91
C SER A 149 -14.83 -19.33 -17.05
N GLY A 150 -13.58 -18.94 -16.72
CA GLY A 150 -12.51 -18.65 -17.69
C GLY A 150 -12.59 -17.27 -18.35
N ARG A 151 -13.55 -16.42 -17.96
CA ARG A 151 -13.71 -15.07 -18.53
C ARG A 151 -12.64 -14.12 -17.98
N PRO A 152 -12.04 -13.27 -18.82
CA PRO A 152 -11.07 -12.29 -18.34
C PRO A 152 -11.76 -11.25 -17.44
N ARG A 153 -11.18 -10.99 -16.28
CA ARG A 153 -11.59 -9.94 -15.34
C ARG A 153 -10.47 -8.95 -15.16
N ALA A 154 -10.77 -7.68 -15.44
CA ALA A 154 -9.89 -6.59 -15.09
C ALA A 154 -10.05 -6.25 -13.61
N SER A 155 -8.95 -5.93 -12.95
CA SER A 155 -8.95 -5.31 -11.62
C SER A 155 -8.10 -4.06 -11.65
N HIS A 156 -8.41 -3.11 -10.78
CA HIS A 156 -7.64 -1.87 -10.64
C HIS A 156 -6.46 -2.01 -9.68
N GLY A 157 -6.48 -3.02 -8.82
CA GLY A 157 -5.44 -3.36 -7.88
C GLY A 157 -5.22 -4.86 -7.79
N ARG A 158 -4.04 -5.28 -7.32
CA ARG A 158 -3.72 -6.66 -6.97
C ARG A 158 -2.48 -6.74 -6.11
N ALA A 159 -2.57 -7.45 -5.00
CA ALA A 159 -1.43 -7.89 -4.22
C ALA A 159 -1.03 -9.31 -4.62
N LEU A 160 0.26 -9.53 -4.82
CA LEU A 160 0.85 -10.82 -5.21
C LEU A 160 1.86 -11.23 -4.15
N LEU A 161 1.60 -12.33 -3.45
CA LEU A 161 2.48 -12.88 -2.43
C LEU A 161 3.47 -13.87 -3.03
N ARG A 162 4.74 -13.75 -2.66
CA ARG A 162 5.76 -14.79 -2.78
C ARG A 162 6.39 -15.03 -1.42
N LEU A 163 6.72 -16.27 -1.12
CA LEU A 163 7.49 -16.61 0.06
C LEU A 163 8.97 -16.68 -0.33
N VAL A 164 9.80 -16.03 0.45
CA VAL A 164 11.22 -15.94 0.16
C VAL A 164 12.06 -16.24 1.39
N ALA A 165 13.18 -16.91 1.18
CA ALA A 165 14.29 -16.90 2.13
C ALA A 165 15.20 -15.73 1.75
N VAL A 166 15.48 -14.85 2.69
CA VAL A 166 16.30 -13.65 2.47
C VAL A 166 17.47 -13.64 3.43
N GLU A 167 18.65 -13.42 2.89
CA GLU A 167 19.85 -13.13 3.65
C GLU A 167 20.05 -11.61 3.68
N ARG A 168 19.94 -11.01 4.87
CA ARG A 168 20.17 -9.56 5.08
C ARG A 168 21.45 -9.28 5.84
N HIS A 169 21.97 -10.30 6.52
CA HIS A 169 23.28 -10.32 7.19
C HIS A 169 23.94 -11.64 6.86
N ALA A 170 25.23 -11.62 6.57
CA ALA A 170 25.97 -12.79 6.10
C ALA A 170 25.73 -14.04 6.97
N GLY A 171 25.33 -15.13 6.34
CA GLY A 171 25.00 -16.40 6.99
C GLY A 171 23.67 -16.43 7.73
N GLN A 172 22.88 -15.35 7.71
CA GLN A 172 21.61 -15.26 8.44
C GLN A 172 20.42 -15.19 7.50
N TRP A 173 19.91 -16.34 7.14
CA TRP A 173 18.68 -16.45 6.35
C TRP A 173 17.44 -16.30 7.22
N ARG A 174 16.44 -15.60 6.70
CA ARG A 174 15.13 -15.42 7.32
C ARG A 174 14.03 -15.73 6.32
N LEU A 175 12.90 -16.22 6.83
CA LEU A 175 11.68 -16.36 6.04
C LEU A 175 10.96 -15.01 5.98
N GLU A 176 10.70 -14.49 4.79
CA GLU A 176 9.97 -13.25 4.60
C GLU A 176 8.87 -13.39 3.55
N PRO A 177 7.73 -12.70 3.71
CA PRO A 177 6.81 -12.47 2.61
C PRO A 177 7.40 -11.39 1.69
N ALA A 178 7.35 -11.60 0.39
CA ALA A 178 7.65 -10.60 -0.62
C ALA A 178 6.35 -10.29 -1.39
N VAL A 179 5.87 -9.06 -1.26
CA VAL A 179 4.58 -8.67 -1.83
C VAL A 179 4.75 -7.61 -2.89
N GLU A 180 4.27 -7.91 -4.09
CA GLU A 180 4.14 -6.95 -5.18
C GLU A 180 2.70 -6.41 -5.18
N VAL A 181 2.54 -5.11 -5.00
CA VAL A 181 1.24 -4.43 -5.03
C VAL A 181 1.14 -3.64 -6.32
N LEU A 182 0.24 -4.04 -7.20
CA LEU A 182 0.00 -3.39 -8.49
C LEU A 182 -1.25 -2.50 -8.35
N ILE A 183 -1.14 -1.21 -8.68
CA ILE A 183 -2.25 -0.25 -8.59
C ILE A 183 -2.30 0.55 -9.89
N GLY A 184 -3.40 0.38 -10.63
CA GLY A 184 -3.64 1.08 -11.87
C GLY A 184 -3.88 2.59 -11.66
N PRO A 185 -3.18 3.49 -12.39
CA PRO A 185 -3.25 4.94 -12.16
C PRO A 185 -4.51 5.62 -12.71
N GLY A 186 -5.32 4.91 -13.50
CA GLY A 186 -6.43 5.49 -14.28
C GLY A 186 -7.71 5.81 -13.48
N GLN A 187 -7.73 5.60 -12.17
CA GLN A 187 -8.88 5.81 -11.33
C GLN A 187 -9.00 7.26 -10.83
N ARG A 188 -10.21 7.65 -10.37
CA ARG A 188 -10.41 8.88 -9.58
C ARG A 188 -9.67 8.76 -8.24
N ALA A 189 -9.33 9.89 -7.61
CA ALA A 189 -8.49 9.94 -6.41
C ALA A 189 -9.01 9.04 -5.28
N GLU A 190 -10.28 9.14 -4.92
CA GLU A 190 -10.89 8.35 -3.85
C GLU A 190 -10.94 6.85 -4.16
N ALA A 191 -11.32 6.48 -5.39
CA ALA A 191 -11.33 5.08 -5.81
C ALA A 191 -9.91 4.49 -5.82
N LEU A 192 -8.91 5.28 -6.21
CA LEU A 192 -7.52 4.89 -6.20
C LEU A 192 -6.99 4.69 -4.78
N GLN A 193 -7.37 5.60 -3.84
CA GLN A 193 -7.04 5.45 -2.42
C GLN A 193 -7.69 4.21 -1.81
N ALA A 194 -8.97 3.95 -2.12
CA ALA A 194 -9.68 2.76 -1.65
C ALA A 194 -9.03 1.47 -2.20
N THR A 195 -8.66 1.45 -3.49
CA THR A 195 -7.93 0.35 -4.10
C THR A 195 -6.58 0.14 -3.40
N ALA A 196 -5.81 1.21 -3.20
CA ALA A 196 -4.52 1.12 -2.50
C ALA A 196 -4.68 0.61 -1.07
N LEU A 197 -5.70 1.08 -0.36
CA LEU A 197 -6.00 0.67 1.01
C LEU A 197 -6.33 -0.83 1.09
N HIS A 198 -7.13 -1.35 0.15
CA HIS A 198 -7.48 -2.76 0.04
C HIS A 198 -6.24 -3.63 -0.23
N GLU A 199 -5.48 -3.30 -1.27
CA GLU A 199 -4.31 -4.11 -1.65
C GLU A 199 -3.21 -4.09 -0.58
N LEU A 200 -3.07 -2.99 0.15
CA LEU A 200 -2.17 -2.89 1.29
C LEU A 200 -2.64 -3.74 2.49
N GLY A 201 -3.95 -3.93 2.67
CA GLY A 201 -4.46 -4.89 3.64
C GLY A 201 -3.95 -6.31 3.38
N HIS A 202 -4.00 -6.76 2.11
CA HIS A 202 -3.38 -8.02 1.71
C HIS A 202 -1.88 -8.01 1.95
N ALA A 203 -1.19 -6.94 1.55
CA ALA A 203 0.25 -6.83 1.71
C ALA A 203 0.70 -6.95 3.17
N PHE A 204 -0.09 -6.47 4.12
CA PHE A 204 0.20 -6.56 5.55
C PHE A 204 -0.37 -7.81 6.23
N GLY A 205 -0.79 -8.80 5.44
CA GLY A 205 -1.09 -10.14 5.92
C GLY A 205 -2.58 -10.53 5.91
N ILE A 206 -3.51 -9.64 5.60
CA ILE A 206 -4.95 -9.96 5.52
C ILE A 206 -5.23 -10.68 4.19
N TRP A 207 -4.85 -11.95 4.09
CA TRP A 207 -5.10 -12.78 2.89
C TRP A 207 -6.49 -13.41 2.97
N GLY A 208 -7.49 -12.65 2.61
CA GLY A 208 -8.91 -13.00 2.61
C GLY A 208 -9.76 -11.75 2.48
N HIS A 209 -11.07 -11.93 2.45
CA HIS A 209 -12.00 -10.82 2.26
C HIS A 209 -13.08 -10.80 3.34
N SER A 210 -13.53 -9.59 3.66
CA SER A 210 -14.71 -9.37 4.50
C SER A 210 -15.99 -9.67 3.71
N ASP A 211 -17.05 -10.05 4.44
CA ASP A 211 -18.40 -10.18 3.93
C ASP A 211 -19.22 -8.88 4.02
N ALA A 212 -18.68 -7.84 4.64
CA ALA A 212 -19.36 -6.56 4.80
C ALA A 212 -18.84 -5.52 3.78
N PRO A 213 -19.72 -4.88 3.01
CA PRO A 213 -19.31 -3.92 1.96
C PRO A 213 -18.70 -2.61 2.50
N GLY A 214 -18.87 -2.33 3.79
CA GLY A 214 -18.29 -1.16 4.45
C GLY A 214 -16.86 -1.39 5.00
N ASP A 215 -16.33 -2.61 4.87
CA ASP A 215 -14.96 -2.91 5.26
C ASP A 215 -14.01 -2.65 4.08
N VAL A 216 -12.77 -2.25 4.39
CA VAL A 216 -11.71 -2.08 3.36
C VAL A 216 -11.48 -3.39 2.59
N MET A 217 -11.56 -4.53 3.29
CA MET A 217 -11.30 -5.83 2.67
C MET A 217 -12.54 -6.47 2.04
N ALA A 218 -13.59 -5.70 1.72
CA ALA A 218 -14.70 -6.20 0.90
C ALA A 218 -14.19 -6.64 -0.50
N PRO A 219 -14.68 -7.79 -1.06
CA PRO A 219 -14.13 -8.36 -2.30
C PRO A 219 -14.46 -7.54 -3.55
N ALA A 220 -15.43 -6.63 -3.45
CA ALA A 220 -15.81 -5.72 -4.51
C ALA A 220 -16.04 -4.32 -3.93
N PRO A 221 -15.58 -3.27 -4.62
CA PRO A 221 -15.83 -1.91 -4.18
C PRO A 221 -17.33 -1.61 -4.20
N GLY A 222 -17.81 -0.97 -3.13
CA GLY A 222 -19.16 -0.42 -3.08
C GLY A 222 -19.33 0.85 -3.93
N PRO A 223 -20.54 1.41 -3.99
CA PRO A 223 -20.80 2.65 -4.72
C PRO A 223 -20.07 3.86 -4.12
N VAL A 224 -19.75 3.79 -2.83
CA VAL A 224 -18.96 4.80 -2.12
C VAL A 224 -17.61 4.16 -1.71
N PRO A 225 -16.48 4.76 -2.10
CA PRO A 225 -15.17 4.25 -1.73
C PRO A 225 -14.96 4.26 -0.20
N VAL A 226 -14.44 3.15 0.35
CA VAL A 226 -14.03 3.07 1.76
C VAL A 226 -12.62 3.61 1.88
N LEU A 227 -12.43 4.68 2.66
CA LEU A 227 -11.16 5.40 2.74
C LEU A 227 -10.41 5.20 4.06
N LEU A 228 -11.00 4.49 5.01
CA LEU A 228 -10.41 4.16 6.31
C LEU A 228 -10.77 2.74 6.72
N PRO A 229 -9.86 2.01 7.40
CA PRO A 229 -10.18 0.69 7.95
C PRO A 229 -11.34 0.77 8.94
N SER A 230 -12.28 -0.15 8.81
CA SER A 230 -13.41 -0.29 9.71
C SER A 230 -12.97 -0.87 11.07
N LYS A 231 -13.87 -0.88 12.05
CA LYS A 231 -13.62 -1.57 13.33
C LYS A 231 -13.39 -3.07 13.13
N ARG A 232 -14.03 -3.68 12.13
CA ARG A 232 -13.85 -5.11 11.80
C ARG A 232 -12.49 -5.35 11.16
N ASP A 233 -12.05 -4.50 10.22
CA ASP A 233 -10.70 -4.55 9.66
C ASP A 233 -9.64 -4.46 10.77
N LEU A 234 -9.82 -3.50 11.69
CA LEU A 234 -8.90 -3.29 12.81
C LEU A 234 -8.84 -4.49 13.75
N SER A 235 -9.98 -5.07 14.09
CA SER A 235 -10.03 -6.22 14.99
C SER A 235 -9.44 -7.47 14.35
N THR A 236 -9.72 -7.71 13.06
CA THR A 236 -9.13 -8.79 12.28
C THR A 236 -7.61 -8.67 12.20
N LEU A 237 -7.10 -7.46 11.88
CA LEU A 237 -5.66 -7.23 11.79
C LEU A 237 -4.96 -7.42 13.15
N ARG A 238 -5.50 -6.86 14.23
CA ARG A 238 -4.94 -7.04 15.58
C ARG A 238 -4.88 -8.51 15.96
N TRP A 239 -5.94 -9.26 15.73
CA TRP A 239 -5.98 -10.70 15.97
C TRP A 239 -4.91 -11.41 15.13
N LEU A 240 -4.81 -11.13 13.83
CA LEU A 240 -3.81 -11.70 12.95
C LEU A 240 -2.38 -11.49 13.49
N TYR A 241 -2.09 -10.31 14.03
CA TYR A 241 -0.76 -9.99 14.54
C TYR A 241 -0.43 -10.67 15.88
N THR A 242 -1.41 -11.30 16.55
CA THR A 242 -1.16 -12.16 17.71
C THR A 242 -0.92 -13.64 17.33
N GLN A 243 -1.21 -14.02 16.09
CA GLN A 243 -1.10 -15.41 15.68
C GLN A 243 0.37 -15.85 15.53
N PRO A 244 0.69 -17.14 15.80
CA PRO A 244 2.03 -17.67 15.61
C PRO A 244 2.42 -17.64 14.12
N THR A 245 3.70 -17.38 13.84
CA THR A 245 4.23 -17.37 12.48
C THR A 245 5.73 -17.68 12.48
N ALA A 246 6.21 -18.33 11.42
CA ALA A 246 7.63 -18.50 11.15
C ALA A 246 8.24 -17.29 10.42
N PHE A 247 7.41 -16.39 9.87
CA PHE A 247 7.90 -15.24 9.14
C PHE A 247 8.65 -14.25 10.04
N GLY A 248 9.77 -13.73 9.54
CA GLY A 248 10.71 -12.90 10.29
C GLY A 248 11.70 -13.70 11.14
N GLY A 249 11.46 -15.02 11.31
CA GLY A 249 12.34 -15.93 12.04
C GLY A 249 13.53 -16.44 11.20
N ARG A 250 14.48 -17.09 11.87
CA ARG A 250 15.58 -17.81 11.20
C ARG A 250 15.01 -18.90 10.30
N PHE A 251 15.60 -19.04 9.13
CA PHE A 251 15.18 -20.03 8.14
C PHE A 251 16.41 -20.63 7.46
N VAL A 252 16.42 -21.93 7.29
CA VAL A 252 17.45 -22.60 6.50
C VAL A 252 16.81 -22.91 5.14
N PRO A 253 17.20 -22.19 4.06
CA PRO A 253 16.63 -22.46 2.76
C PRO A 253 17.04 -23.86 2.31
N PRO A 254 16.15 -24.60 1.61
CA PRO A 254 16.52 -25.85 0.97
C PRO A 254 17.76 -25.63 0.10
N GLN A 255 18.71 -26.55 0.17
CA GLN A 255 19.85 -26.52 -0.73
C GLN A 255 19.29 -26.58 -2.16
N ALA A 256 19.77 -25.69 -3.04
CA ALA A 256 19.48 -25.83 -4.46
C ALA A 256 19.93 -27.24 -4.86
N SER A 257 18.99 -28.11 -5.23
CA SER A 257 19.31 -29.40 -5.82
C SER A 257 20.23 -29.08 -7.00
N ALA A 258 21.48 -29.57 -6.93
CA ALA A 258 22.38 -29.51 -8.06
C ALA A 258 21.64 -30.20 -9.22
N GLN A 259 21.29 -29.46 -10.25
CA GLN A 259 20.85 -30.08 -11.50
C GLN A 259 21.99 -31.00 -11.92
N PRO A 260 21.70 -32.29 -12.15
CA PRO A 260 22.73 -33.14 -12.75
C PRO A 260 23.15 -32.47 -14.05
N ALA A 261 24.46 -32.26 -14.21
CA ALA A 261 25.02 -31.83 -15.46
C ALA A 261 24.54 -32.83 -16.52
N ASP A 262 23.81 -32.36 -17.50
CA ASP A 262 23.45 -33.17 -18.67
C ASP A 262 24.74 -33.71 -19.30
N PRO A 263 24.80 -35.02 -19.61
CA PRO A 263 25.98 -35.66 -20.16
C PRO A 263 26.35 -35.20 -21.60
#